data_d7bc22db16fdb95d81cf0d81a8b908bb
#
_entry.id   d7bc22db16fdb95d81cf0d81a8b908bb
#
_cell.length_a   1.000
_cell.length_b   1.000
_cell.length_c   1.000
_cell.angle_alpha   90.00
_cell.angle_beta   90.00
_cell.angle_gamma   90.00
#
_symmetry.space_group_name_H-M   'P 1'
#
loop_
_entity.id
_entity.type
_entity.pdbx_description
1 polymer ?
#
loop_
_entity_poly.entity_id
_entity_poly.type
_entity_poly.pdbx_seq_one_letter_code
_entity_poly.pdbx_strand_id
1 'polypeptide(L)'
;VLSSRGLGDVYKRQIQRSALKIIFIALRRYPMKRMLINATQPEELRIAVTEGNTLFDLDIENIAEIRRKGNIYKGRVSRIEPSLGAAFVDYGAERHGFLPFKEIAPQFLPKNKKNNERISIKDCLTKDQEIIVQVEKDERGSKGAALTTIISLAGRFLVLMPNNSRASGISRRLDPSEREKLKSKVEALNAPKEMGVIVRTAGEGKDPEELKWDLQYLLKVWDAITEANVLKKSPFLIYKEDDIIIRTLRDYLKEDIEEIWIDTKEAFDQAEEFVERVMPDQLSMLNRYENTLPLFTRYQIESQIETAYQREVKLESGGSIVIDDTEALVAIDINSSQATSGKDIEETATNTNLEACREIARQFKLRDIGGLVVIDFIDMMRLENKRAVEDEMRKALSNDRARVQVGRISRFGLLELSRQRMRSSLSERWTQDVNTLSTSVLRLVEEETSKQNTSEVRAIVSPDMSSLLLNERRIRLNDIEARSNTKVVVISDATRPDSRFEVLRIKDGKIVDPEKSKSSLSAAEQFEKKTKKTFKKEEAAVNIKPSVRPKKGIISKIVDIFSSKQLSLIHI
;
A
#
# COMPACT_ATOMS: atom_id res chain seq x y z
N VAL A 1 -62.23 -28.31 18.74
CA VAL A 1 -61.93 -26.87 18.77
C VAL A 1 -60.42 -26.69 18.85
N LEU A 2 -59.77 -26.57 17.72
CA LEU A 2 -58.35 -26.16 17.67
C LEU A 2 -58.33 -24.64 17.83
N SER A 3 -57.79 -24.19 18.96
CA SER A 3 -57.81 -22.80 19.39
C SER A 3 -57.02 -21.92 18.40
N SER A 4 -57.60 -20.78 18.03
CA SER A 4 -57.03 -19.73 17.16
C SER A 4 -55.71 -19.14 17.65
N ARG A 5 -55.22 -19.50 18.82
CA ARG A 5 -53.93 -19.07 19.39
C ARG A 5 -52.69 -19.74 18.75
N GLY A 6 -52.82 -20.99 18.27
CA GLY A 6 -51.70 -21.70 17.64
C GLY A 6 -51.34 -21.24 16.23
N LEU A 7 -52.31 -20.73 15.47
CA LEU A 7 -52.11 -20.25 14.12
C LEU A 7 -51.35 -18.88 14.08
N GLY A 8 -51.59 -18.02 15.09
CA GLY A 8 -50.90 -16.73 15.21
C GLY A 8 -49.40 -16.87 15.50
N ASP A 9 -49.01 -17.85 16.29
CA ASP A 9 -47.60 -18.11 16.63
C ASP A 9 -46.82 -18.76 15.48
N VAL A 10 -47.44 -19.62 14.69
CA VAL A 10 -46.85 -20.21 13.50
C VAL A 10 -46.64 -19.11 12.42
N TYR A 11 -47.59 -18.23 12.22
CA TYR A 11 -47.49 -17.10 11.28
C TYR A 11 -46.42 -16.09 11.72
N LYS A 12 -46.33 -15.75 13.02
CA LYS A 12 -45.26 -14.87 13.55
C LYS A 12 -43.87 -15.49 13.36
N ARG A 13 -43.70 -16.77 13.63
CA ARG A 13 -42.41 -17.46 13.39
C ARG A 13 -42.06 -17.56 11.91
N GLN A 14 -43.06 -17.69 11.05
CA GLN A 14 -42.86 -17.75 9.60
C GLN A 14 -42.50 -16.37 9.02
N ILE A 15 -43.14 -15.30 9.53
CA ILE A 15 -42.79 -13.92 9.19
C ILE A 15 -41.38 -13.56 9.72
N GLN A 16 -41.05 -13.95 10.95
CA GLN A 16 -39.69 -13.76 11.48
C GLN A 16 -38.60 -14.51 10.69
N ARG A 17 -38.89 -15.76 10.29
CA ARG A 17 -37.99 -16.54 9.42
C ARG A 17 -37.87 -15.96 8.02
N SER A 18 -38.96 -15.43 7.46
CA SER A 18 -38.94 -14.75 6.17
C SER A 18 -38.24 -13.42 6.25
N ALA A 19 -38.45 -12.63 7.30
CA ALA A 19 -37.72 -11.39 7.56
C ALA A 19 -36.21 -11.63 7.78
N LEU A 20 -35.84 -12.64 8.55
CA LEU A 20 -34.45 -13.10 8.74
C LEU A 20 -33.83 -13.57 7.41
N LYS A 21 -34.58 -14.31 6.57
CA LYS A 21 -34.11 -14.68 5.23
C LYS A 21 -33.94 -13.47 4.32
N ILE A 22 -34.86 -12.50 4.35
CA ILE A 22 -34.77 -11.28 3.56
C ILE A 22 -33.60 -10.42 4.06
N ILE A 23 -33.40 -10.30 5.37
CA ILE A 23 -32.23 -9.62 5.97
C ILE A 23 -30.94 -10.37 5.61
N PHE A 24 -30.92 -11.70 5.65
CA PHE A 24 -29.76 -12.51 5.25
C PHE A 24 -29.46 -12.43 3.75
N ILE A 25 -30.50 -12.30 2.90
CA ILE A 25 -30.36 -12.08 1.45
C ILE A 25 -29.96 -10.63 1.16
N ALA A 26 -30.43 -9.65 1.93
CA ALA A 26 -30.04 -8.25 1.83
C ALA A 26 -28.59 -8.02 2.32
N LEU A 27 -28.18 -8.69 3.39
CA LEU A 27 -26.78 -8.69 3.87
C LEU A 27 -25.83 -9.42 2.90
N ARG A 28 -26.33 -10.37 2.09
CA ARG A 28 -25.55 -11.00 1.01
C ARG A 28 -25.36 -10.12 -0.23
N ARG A 29 -25.96 -8.94 -0.29
CA ARG A 29 -25.87 -8.03 -1.46
C ARG A 29 -24.59 -7.22 -1.52
N TYR A 30 -23.80 -7.16 -0.44
CA TYR A 30 -22.47 -6.56 -0.48
C TYR A 30 -21.43 -7.67 -0.27
N PRO A 31 -20.51 -7.85 -1.22
CA PRO A 31 -19.42 -8.81 -1.06
C PRO A 31 -18.56 -8.39 0.15
N MET A 32 -18.32 -9.36 1.04
CA MET A 32 -17.53 -9.19 2.26
C MET A 32 -16.13 -8.69 1.92
N LYS A 33 -15.69 -7.59 2.55
CA LYS A 33 -14.33 -7.08 2.40
C LYS A 33 -13.39 -7.74 3.40
N ARG A 34 -12.30 -8.28 2.89
CA ARG A 34 -11.26 -8.94 3.68
C ARG A 34 -9.90 -8.32 3.41
N MET A 35 -9.07 -8.32 4.44
CA MET A 35 -7.65 -8.05 4.32
C MET A 35 -6.88 -9.35 4.53
N LEU A 36 -6.03 -9.70 3.59
CA LEU A 36 -5.20 -10.89 3.60
C LEU A 36 -3.74 -10.48 3.70
N ILE A 37 -3.04 -10.93 4.74
CA ILE A 37 -1.63 -10.61 4.98
C ILE A 37 -0.83 -11.90 4.81
N ASN A 38 -0.03 -11.94 3.75
CA ASN A 38 0.85 -13.06 3.43
C ASN A 38 2.30 -12.69 3.75
N ALA A 39 2.83 -13.28 4.81
CA ALA A 39 4.17 -13.09 5.35
C ALA A 39 5.01 -14.38 5.33
N THR A 40 4.54 -15.42 4.64
CA THR A 40 5.22 -16.72 4.55
C THR A 40 6.63 -16.61 3.98
N GLN A 41 6.88 -15.64 3.09
CA GLN A 41 8.19 -15.39 2.52
C GLN A 41 8.91 -14.32 3.35
N PRO A 42 10.07 -14.64 4.00
CA PRO A 42 10.76 -13.70 4.86
C PRO A 42 11.27 -12.44 4.12
N GLU A 43 11.45 -12.52 2.82
CA GLU A 43 11.96 -11.43 1.99
C GLU A 43 10.87 -10.51 1.46
N GLU A 44 9.60 -10.95 1.50
CA GLU A 44 8.50 -10.20 0.89
C GLU A 44 7.22 -10.34 1.70
N LEU A 45 6.66 -9.22 2.05
CA LEU A 45 5.36 -9.12 2.69
C LEU A 45 4.32 -8.61 1.70
N ARG A 46 3.22 -9.33 1.56
CA ARG A 46 2.13 -8.98 0.65
C ARG A 46 0.84 -8.79 1.41
N ILE A 47 0.15 -7.73 1.11
CA ILE A 47 -1.14 -7.40 1.70
C ILE A 47 -2.15 -7.19 0.58
N ALA A 48 -3.19 -8.01 0.57
CA ALA A 48 -4.27 -7.94 -0.39
C ALA A 48 -5.56 -7.51 0.31
N VAL A 49 -6.30 -6.58 -0.29
CA VAL A 49 -7.68 -6.26 0.12
C VAL A 49 -8.60 -6.81 -0.95
N THR A 50 -9.54 -7.66 -0.53
CA THR A 50 -10.49 -8.31 -1.42
C THR A 50 -11.92 -7.89 -1.12
N GLU A 51 -12.75 -7.89 -2.15
CA GLU A 51 -14.19 -7.74 -2.07
C GLU A 51 -14.82 -9.02 -2.62
N GLY A 52 -15.28 -9.90 -1.70
CA GLY A 52 -15.56 -11.29 -2.06
C GLY A 52 -14.28 -12.03 -2.45
N ASN A 53 -14.22 -12.50 -3.70
CA ASN A 53 -13.04 -13.15 -4.29
C ASN A 53 -12.29 -12.21 -5.26
N THR A 54 -12.72 -10.97 -5.42
CA THR A 54 -12.08 -10.02 -6.33
C THR A 54 -11.01 -9.24 -5.59
N LEU A 55 -9.78 -9.23 -6.12
CA LEU A 55 -8.68 -8.43 -5.62
C LEU A 55 -8.93 -6.95 -5.92
N PHE A 56 -9.04 -6.13 -4.87
CA PHE A 56 -9.33 -4.71 -4.98
C PHE A 56 -8.10 -3.82 -4.82
N ASP A 57 -7.20 -4.20 -3.90
CA ASP A 57 -5.98 -3.48 -3.61
C ASP A 57 -4.85 -4.46 -3.24
N LEU A 58 -3.63 -4.13 -3.63
CA LEU A 58 -2.46 -4.97 -3.40
C LEU A 58 -1.29 -4.11 -2.96
N ASP A 59 -0.69 -4.45 -1.82
CA ASP A 59 0.57 -3.87 -1.36
C ASP A 59 1.61 -4.97 -1.26
N ILE A 60 2.75 -4.76 -1.90
CA ILE A 60 3.89 -5.67 -1.87
C ILE A 60 5.10 -4.88 -1.39
N GLU A 61 5.72 -5.32 -0.31
CA GLU A 61 6.97 -4.73 0.18
C GLU A 61 8.06 -5.81 0.22
N ASN A 62 9.16 -5.53 -0.44
CA ASN A 62 10.35 -6.34 -0.35
C ASN A 62 11.15 -5.88 0.87
N ILE A 63 11.34 -6.78 1.84
CA ILE A 63 12.07 -6.49 3.10
C ILE A 63 13.56 -6.23 2.83
N ALA A 64 14.08 -6.76 1.70
CA ALA A 64 15.45 -6.49 1.27
C ALA A 64 15.65 -5.06 0.73
N GLU A 65 14.59 -4.39 0.29
CA GLU A 65 14.65 -2.98 -0.10
C GLU A 65 14.55 -2.10 1.14
N ILE A 66 15.62 -1.35 1.42
CA ILE A 66 15.63 -0.38 2.52
C ILE A 66 14.71 0.78 2.15
N ARG A 67 13.45 0.70 2.57
CA ARG A 67 12.53 1.82 2.45
C ARG A 67 12.82 2.81 3.56
N ARG A 68 13.24 4.02 3.17
CA ARG A 68 13.60 5.11 4.11
C ARG A 68 12.52 6.17 4.20
N LYS A 69 11.54 6.18 3.31
CA LYS A 69 10.45 7.16 3.31
C LYS A 69 9.73 7.18 4.66
N GLY A 70 9.60 8.39 5.24
CA GLY A 70 9.02 8.59 6.57
C GLY A 70 10.04 8.54 7.71
N ASN A 71 11.17 7.87 7.53
CA ASN A 71 12.22 7.79 8.54
C ASN A 71 12.80 9.17 8.84
N ILE A 72 13.13 9.39 10.12
CA ILE A 72 13.70 10.64 10.61
C ILE A 72 15.15 10.41 11.03
N TYR A 73 16.04 11.23 10.50
CA TYR A 73 17.47 11.16 10.75
C TYR A 73 17.98 12.46 11.36
N LYS A 74 19.05 12.36 12.14
CA LYS A 74 19.94 13.50 12.39
C LYS A 74 20.95 13.52 11.28
N GLY A 75 20.88 14.53 10.41
CA GLY A 75 21.79 14.73 9.28
C GLY A 75 22.72 15.90 9.50
N ARG A 76 23.74 16.01 8.65
CA ARG A 76 24.69 17.12 8.58
C ARG A 76 24.66 17.76 7.21
N VAL A 77 24.54 19.07 7.14
CA VAL A 77 24.61 19.82 5.88
C VAL A 77 26.02 19.71 5.27
N SER A 78 26.17 18.96 4.18
CA SER A 78 27.46 18.75 3.52
C SER A 78 27.79 19.88 2.54
N ARG A 79 26.79 20.35 1.77
CA ARG A 79 26.96 21.37 0.76
C ARG A 79 25.67 22.17 0.54
N ILE A 80 25.80 23.45 0.30
CA ILE A 80 24.69 24.35 -0.04
C ILE A 80 24.88 24.84 -1.48
N GLU A 81 23.84 24.66 -2.31
CA GLU A 81 23.82 25.03 -3.72
C GLU A 81 22.73 26.08 -4.00
N PRO A 82 23.04 27.36 -3.91
CA PRO A 82 22.04 28.41 -4.12
C PRO A 82 21.48 28.45 -5.54
N SER A 83 22.26 28.01 -6.54
CA SER A 83 21.83 27.91 -7.94
C SER A 83 20.68 26.93 -8.13
N LEU A 84 20.62 25.87 -7.29
CA LEU A 84 19.57 24.88 -7.26
C LEU A 84 18.47 25.20 -6.22
N GLY A 85 18.67 26.23 -5.40
CA GLY A 85 17.82 26.54 -4.26
C GLY A 85 17.73 25.36 -3.28
N ALA A 86 18.83 24.63 -3.05
CA ALA A 86 18.84 23.40 -2.27
C ALA A 86 20.13 23.21 -1.47
N ALA A 87 20.07 22.36 -0.46
CA ALA A 87 21.23 21.85 0.28
C ALA A 87 21.33 20.33 0.12
N PHE A 88 22.54 19.80 0.20
CA PHE A 88 22.81 18.39 0.30
C PHE A 88 23.13 18.05 1.74
N VAL A 89 22.52 16.99 2.24
CA VAL A 89 22.61 16.56 3.64
C VAL A 89 23.13 15.13 3.69
N ASP A 90 24.19 14.94 4.46
CA ASP A 90 24.63 13.61 4.87
C ASP A 90 23.73 13.13 5.99
N TYR A 91 22.94 12.09 5.76
CA TYR A 91 22.03 11.49 6.72
C TYR A 91 22.36 10.03 7.02
N GLY A 92 23.57 9.57 6.59
CA GLY A 92 24.05 8.21 6.86
C GLY A 92 23.80 7.21 5.75
N ALA A 93 23.27 7.64 4.59
CA ALA A 93 23.14 6.81 3.40
C ALA A 93 24.37 6.95 2.49
N GLU A 94 24.51 6.05 1.50
CA GLU A 94 25.61 6.13 0.52
C GLU A 94 25.60 7.43 -0.27
N ARG A 95 24.42 7.99 -0.53
CA ARG A 95 24.23 9.24 -1.25
C ARG A 95 23.64 10.30 -0.34
N HIS A 96 24.16 11.52 -0.48
CA HIS A 96 23.60 12.65 0.26
C HIS A 96 22.18 12.94 -0.21
N GLY A 97 21.29 13.24 0.73
CA GLY A 97 19.92 13.62 0.46
C GLY A 97 19.81 15.06 -0.06
N PHE A 98 18.82 15.31 -0.88
CA PHE A 98 18.49 16.60 -1.47
C PHE A 98 17.43 17.32 -0.64
N LEU A 99 17.75 18.47 -0.06
CA LEU A 99 16.88 19.30 0.75
C LEU A 99 16.58 20.62 0.00
N PRO A 100 15.42 20.76 -0.67
CA PRO A 100 15.07 22.00 -1.37
C PRO A 100 14.63 23.08 -0.38
N PHE A 101 14.80 24.35 -0.76
CA PHE A 101 14.47 25.53 0.07
C PHE A 101 13.02 25.51 0.59
N LYS A 102 12.07 25.07 -0.22
CA LYS A 102 10.64 24.98 0.15
C LYS A 102 10.34 23.97 1.27
N GLU A 103 11.27 23.03 1.51
CA GLU A 103 11.16 22.00 2.54
C GLU A 103 11.92 22.37 3.84
N ILE A 104 12.37 23.62 3.93
CA ILE A 104 13.03 24.15 5.13
C ILE A 104 11.95 24.68 6.09
N ALA A 105 11.94 24.15 7.31
CA ALA A 105 10.99 24.54 8.35
C ALA A 105 11.16 26.02 8.76
N PRO A 106 10.07 26.71 9.15
CA PRO A 106 10.09 28.13 9.53
C PRO A 106 11.10 28.50 10.60
N GLN A 107 11.45 27.57 11.49
CA GLN A 107 12.44 27.79 12.56
C GLN A 107 13.86 28.12 12.06
N PHE A 108 14.20 27.71 10.85
CA PHE A 108 15.49 27.98 10.22
C PHE A 108 15.51 29.29 9.42
N LEU A 109 14.34 29.92 9.25
CA LEU A 109 14.24 31.19 8.53
C LEU A 109 14.76 32.36 9.40
N PRO A 110 15.51 33.31 8.84
CA PRO A 110 16.03 34.47 9.58
C PRO A 110 14.89 35.35 10.09
N LYS A 111 14.89 35.65 11.41
CA LYS A 111 13.83 36.44 12.07
C LYS A 111 13.87 37.95 11.73
N ASN A 112 14.98 38.47 11.16
CA ASN A 112 15.26 39.90 11.07
C ASN A 112 15.43 40.46 9.63
N LYS A 113 14.94 39.78 8.58
CA LYS A 113 15.01 40.38 7.22
C LYS A 113 13.83 41.34 6.99
N LYS A 114 14.17 42.53 6.46
CA LYS A 114 13.19 43.55 6.03
C LYS A 114 12.32 42.99 4.91
N ASN A 115 11.04 43.36 4.89
CA ASN A 115 9.94 42.80 4.09
C ASN A 115 10.13 42.64 2.57
N ASN A 116 11.28 43.04 1.98
CA ASN A 116 11.50 43.01 0.53
C ASN A 116 12.73 42.24 0.04
N GLU A 117 13.49 41.56 0.93
CA GLU A 117 14.66 40.80 0.48
C GLU A 117 14.31 39.33 0.25
N ARG A 118 14.63 38.79 -0.93
CA ARG A 118 14.50 37.34 -1.22
C ARG A 118 15.42 36.55 -0.29
N ILE A 119 14.83 35.68 0.54
CA ILE A 119 15.58 34.81 1.42
C ILE A 119 16.24 33.72 0.58
N SER A 120 17.55 33.56 0.70
CA SER A 120 18.32 32.48 0.07
C SER A 120 18.53 31.32 1.04
N ILE A 121 18.78 30.12 0.52
CA ILE A 121 19.08 28.94 1.34
C ILE A 121 20.34 29.14 2.21
N LYS A 122 21.30 29.94 1.78
CA LYS A 122 22.48 30.33 2.58
C LYS A 122 22.16 31.15 3.81
N ASP A 123 21.01 31.82 3.82
CA ASP A 123 20.57 32.60 4.98
C ASP A 123 19.92 31.72 6.04
N CYS A 124 19.54 30.48 5.67
CA CYS A 124 18.81 29.55 6.50
C CYS A 124 19.68 28.44 7.10
N LEU A 125 20.67 27.99 6.34
CA LEU A 125 21.52 26.86 6.72
C LEU A 125 23.01 27.21 6.55
N THR A 126 23.83 26.60 7.38
CA THR A 126 25.28 26.69 7.29
C THR A 126 25.90 25.31 7.01
N LYS A 127 27.09 25.30 6.38
CA LYS A 127 27.81 24.05 6.18
C LYS A 127 28.15 23.41 7.54
N ASP A 128 28.14 22.08 7.59
CA ASP A 128 28.39 21.26 8.77
C ASP A 128 27.35 21.41 9.90
N GLN A 129 26.27 22.13 9.67
CA GLN A 129 25.17 22.25 10.61
C GLN A 129 24.45 20.90 10.76
N GLU A 130 24.22 20.49 12.00
CA GLU A 130 23.39 19.33 12.31
C GLU A 130 21.90 19.72 12.29
N ILE A 131 21.08 18.94 11.60
CA ILE A 131 19.64 19.18 11.45
C ILE A 131 18.86 17.87 11.51
N ILE A 132 17.63 17.93 12.01
CA ILE A 132 16.69 16.82 11.90
C ILE A 132 16.06 16.87 10.52
N VAL A 133 16.09 15.76 9.81
CA VAL A 133 15.49 15.60 8.47
C VAL A 133 14.64 14.36 8.39
N GLN A 134 13.56 14.44 7.63
CA GLN A 134 12.69 13.32 7.30
C GLN A 134 12.82 13.02 5.81
N VAL A 135 12.82 11.74 5.45
CA VAL A 135 12.82 11.31 4.05
C VAL A 135 11.41 11.45 3.49
N GLU A 136 11.23 12.35 2.52
CA GLU A 136 9.95 12.54 1.81
C GLU A 136 9.81 11.54 0.65
N LYS A 137 10.92 11.29 -0.07
CA LYS A 137 10.97 10.33 -1.19
C LYS A 137 12.28 9.56 -1.15
N ASP A 138 12.19 8.26 -1.37
CA ASP A 138 13.34 7.38 -1.46
C ASP A 138 14.24 7.71 -2.66
N GLU A 139 15.45 7.21 -2.64
CA GLU A 139 16.40 7.29 -3.74
C GLU A 139 15.82 6.63 -4.99
N ARG A 140 16.06 7.26 -6.16
CA ARG A 140 15.58 6.70 -7.42
C ARG A 140 16.64 6.89 -8.52
N GLY A 141 17.07 5.76 -9.11
CA GLY A 141 18.10 5.78 -10.16
C GLY A 141 19.39 6.47 -9.67
N SER A 142 19.81 7.53 -10.33
CA SER A 142 20.98 8.34 -9.97
C SER A 142 20.72 9.43 -8.94
N LYS A 143 19.43 9.67 -8.54
CA LYS A 143 19.04 10.74 -7.64
C LYS A 143 19.03 10.28 -6.20
N GLY A 144 19.64 11.03 -5.28
CA GLY A 144 19.54 10.83 -3.84
C GLY A 144 18.14 11.08 -3.30
N ALA A 145 17.89 10.66 -2.06
CA ALA A 145 16.60 10.84 -1.40
C ALA A 145 16.20 12.32 -1.29
N ALA A 146 14.90 12.61 -1.44
CA ALA A 146 14.38 13.94 -1.15
C ALA A 146 14.11 14.05 0.35
N LEU A 147 14.66 15.10 0.97
CA LEU A 147 14.55 15.37 2.40
C LEU A 147 13.69 16.59 2.67
N THR A 148 13.09 16.62 3.84
CA THR A 148 12.41 17.79 4.41
C THR A 148 12.82 17.98 5.86
N THR A 149 12.90 19.21 6.32
CA THR A 149 13.01 19.53 7.75
C THR A 149 11.65 19.75 8.40
N ILE A 150 10.58 19.77 7.59
CA ILE A 150 9.20 19.85 8.07
C ILE A 150 8.76 18.43 8.47
N ILE A 151 8.91 18.11 9.76
CA ILE A 151 8.61 16.77 10.26
C ILE A 151 7.10 16.55 10.29
N SER A 152 6.68 15.37 9.84
CA SER A 152 5.30 14.90 9.92
C SER A 152 5.24 13.52 10.56
N LEU A 153 4.51 13.42 11.67
CA LEU A 153 4.29 12.17 12.40
C LEU A 153 2.85 11.71 12.15
N ALA A 154 2.71 10.55 11.52
CA ALA A 154 1.42 10.01 11.16
C ALA A 154 0.86 9.12 12.27
N GLY A 155 -0.21 9.59 12.93
CA GLY A 155 -1.09 8.78 13.77
C GLY A 155 -2.18 8.07 12.96
N ARG A 156 -3.12 7.48 13.66
CA ARG A 156 -4.28 6.87 13.02
C ARG A 156 -5.26 7.92 12.51
N PHE A 157 -5.64 8.86 13.35
CA PHE A 157 -6.65 9.87 13.09
C PHE A 157 -6.07 11.23 12.76
N LEU A 158 -4.85 11.49 13.24
CA LEU A 158 -4.16 12.77 13.13
C LEU A 158 -2.80 12.63 12.46
N VAL A 159 -2.34 13.73 11.88
CA VAL A 159 -0.94 13.93 11.54
C VAL A 159 -0.45 15.13 12.35
N LEU A 160 0.61 14.94 13.13
CA LEU A 160 1.26 16.00 13.89
C LEU A 160 2.43 16.57 13.08
N MET A 161 2.48 17.88 12.95
CA MET A 161 3.59 18.62 12.35
C MET A 161 4.24 19.51 13.43
N PRO A 162 5.23 18.98 14.17
CA PRO A 162 5.75 19.63 15.37
C PRO A 162 6.39 21.00 15.11
N ASN A 163 6.94 21.20 13.93
CA ASN A 163 7.68 22.41 13.55
C ASN A 163 7.00 23.22 12.43
N ASN A 164 5.69 23.05 12.23
CA ASN A 164 4.92 23.77 11.23
C ASN A 164 3.49 24.09 11.71
N SER A 165 3.34 25.11 12.51
CA SER A 165 2.03 25.56 13.03
C SER A 165 1.03 26.01 11.95
N ARG A 166 1.52 26.39 10.76
CA ARG A 166 0.66 26.82 9.64
C ARG A 166 -0.04 25.66 8.93
N ALA A 167 0.41 24.42 9.18
CA ALA A 167 -0.11 23.22 8.53
C ALA A 167 -1.31 22.61 9.28
N SER A 168 -2.03 23.37 10.09
CA SER A 168 -3.26 22.89 10.73
C SER A 168 -4.40 22.83 9.73
N GLY A 169 -5.16 21.74 9.74
CA GLY A 169 -6.26 21.57 8.80
C GLY A 169 -7.00 20.25 8.93
N ILE A 170 -7.94 20.06 8.04
CA ILE A 170 -8.75 18.86 7.93
C ILE A 170 -8.61 18.34 6.51
N SER A 171 -8.56 17.01 6.34
CA SER A 171 -8.45 16.36 5.04
C SER A 171 -9.42 16.97 4.02
N ARG A 172 -8.90 17.30 2.83
CA ARG A 172 -9.72 17.84 1.72
C ARG A 172 -10.66 16.81 1.10
N ARG A 173 -10.56 15.55 1.50
CA ARG A 173 -11.41 14.44 1.04
C ARG A 173 -12.73 14.34 1.79
N LEU A 174 -12.84 15.02 2.93
CA LEU A 174 -14.05 15.04 3.74
C LEU A 174 -15.07 16.06 3.19
N ASP A 175 -16.33 15.75 3.36
CA ASP A 175 -17.41 16.66 2.98
C ASP A 175 -17.33 18.00 3.72
N PRO A 176 -17.74 19.12 3.09
CA PRO A 176 -17.69 20.44 3.73
C PRO A 176 -18.41 20.52 5.08
N SER A 177 -19.56 19.83 5.22
CA SER A 177 -20.35 19.78 6.46
C SER A 177 -19.61 19.06 7.59
N GLU A 178 -18.94 17.96 7.27
CA GLU A 178 -18.15 17.20 8.25
C GLU A 178 -16.86 17.92 8.64
N ARG A 179 -16.26 18.69 7.71
CA ARG A 179 -15.10 19.53 8.04
C ARG A 179 -15.42 20.57 9.10
N GLU A 180 -16.59 21.19 9.04
CA GLU A 180 -16.97 22.22 9.99
C GLU A 180 -17.17 21.65 11.39
N LYS A 181 -17.80 20.49 11.50
CA LYS A 181 -17.93 19.75 12.77
C LYS A 181 -16.58 19.30 13.35
N LEU A 182 -15.66 18.85 12.49
CA LEU A 182 -14.32 18.43 12.93
C LEU A 182 -13.46 19.62 13.36
N LYS A 183 -13.65 20.80 12.77
CA LYS A 183 -12.89 22.00 13.13
C LYS A 183 -13.05 22.36 14.60
N SER A 184 -14.27 22.38 15.10
CA SER A 184 -14.56 22.65 16.51
C SER A 184 -13.97 21.57 17.44
N LYS A 185 -13.98 20.29 17.01
CA LYS A 185 -13.36 19.20 17.78
C LYS A 185 -11.83 19.34 17.84
N VAL A 186 -11.19 19.73 16.74
CA VAL A 186 -9.73 19.94 16.68
C VAL A 186 -9.29 21.12 17.54
N GLU A 187 -10.04 22.22 17.52
CA GLU A 187 -9.80 23.37 18.38
C GLU A 187 -9.88 23.00 19.88
N ALA A 188 -10.78 22.07 20.23
CA ALA A 188 -10.93 21.56 21.60
C ALA A 188 -9.79 20.60 22.03
N LEU A 189 -8.96 20.08 21.12
CA LEU A 189 -7.82 19.20 21.46
C LEU A 189 -6.68 19.92 22.19
N ASN A 190 -6.67 21.26 22.20
CA ASN A 190 -5.64 22.09 22.82
C ASN A 190 -4.20 21.68 22.43
N ALA A 191 -3.99 21.42 21.13
CA ALA A 191 -2.65 21.15 20.60
C ALA A 191 -1.72 22.35 20.89
N PRO A 192 -0.40 22.11 21.11
CA PRO A 192 0.56 23.19 21.29
C PRO A 192 0.52 24.18 20.12
N LYS A 193 0.49 25.48 20.41
CA LYS A 193 0.30 26.56 19.40
C LYS A 193 1.38 26.58 18.31
N GLU A 194 2.55 26.02 18.59
CA GLU A 194 3.69 25.96 17.68
C GLU A 194 3.60 24.76 16.72
N MET A 195 2.67 23.83 16.94
CA MET A 195 2.52 22.60 16.19
C MET A 195 1.28 22.65 15.30
N GLY A 196 1.41 22.09 14.08
CA GLY A 196 0.27 21.88 13.19
C GLY A 196 -0.34 20.50 13.40
N VAL A 197 -1.67 20.44 13.34
CA VAL A 197 -2.42 19.18 13.42
C VAL A 197 -3.35 19.07 12.22
N ILE A 198 -3.26 17.96 11.50
CA ILE A 198 -4.13 17.66 10.35
C ILE A 198 -4.96 16.43 10.69
N VAL A 199 -6.28 16.54 10.55
CA VAL A 199 -7.19 15.39 10.71
C VAL A 199 -7.20 14.57 9.42
N ARG A 200 -6.93 13.28 9.56
CA ARG A 200 -7.03 12.30 8.47
C ARG A 200 -8.47 11.92 8.21
N THR A 201 -8.73 11.28 7.07
CA THR A 201 -10.07 10.73 6.75
C THR A 201 -10.56 9.71 7.77
N ALA A 202 -9.66 8.94 8.39
CA ALA A 202 -9.99 8.01 9.46
C ALA A 202 -10.48 8.66 10.77
N GLY A 203 -10.26 9.98 10.92
CA GLY A 203 -10.77 10.76 12.07
C GLY A 203 -12.20 11.24 11.91
N GLU A 204 -12.85 10.96 10.76
CA GLU A 204 -14.26 11.26 10.54
C GLU A 204 -15.15 10.51 11.55
N GLY A 205 -16.13 11.20 12.12
CA GLY A 205 -17.06 10.61 13.07
C GLY A 205 -16.49 10.26 14.46
N LYS A 206 -15.17 10.40 14.67
CA LYS A 206 -14.53 9.98 15.93
C LYS A 206 -14.79 10.95 17.08
N ASP A 207 -14.79 10.38 18.29
CA ASP A 207 -14.97 11.15 19.51
C ASP A 207 -13.74 12.02 19.81
N PRO A 208 -13.90 13.19 20.47
CA PRO A 208 -12.78 14.03 20.88
C PRO A 208 -11.74 13.30 21.76
N GLU A 209 -12.16 12.34 22.57
CA GLU A 209 -11.26 11.54 23.42
C GLU A 209 -10.33 10.64 22.59
N GLU A 210 -10.83 10.04 21.51
CA GLU A 210 -10.02 9.23 20.59
C GLU A 210 -8.98 10.08 19.87
N LEU A 211 -9.37 11.26 19.40
CA LEU A 211 -8.45 12.21 18.76
C LEU A 211 -7.42 12.72 19.75
N LYS A 212 -7.80 13.00 21.00
CA LYS A 212 -6.89 13.45 22.06
C LYS A 212 -5.87 12.38 22.42
N TRP A 213 -6.29 11.13 22.48
CA TRP A 213 -5.39 10.00 22.73
C TRP A 213 -4.33 9.86 21.61
N ASP A 214 -4.74 9.94 20.34
CA ASP A 214 -3.83 9.88 19.18
C ASP A 214 -2.83 11.06 19.21
N LEU A 215 -3.31 12.27 19.55
CA LEU A 215 -2.45 13.45 19.73
C LEU A 215 -1.41 13.24 20.84
N GLN A 216 -1.82 12.73 22.00
CA GLN A 216 -0.90 12.48 23.13
C GLN A 216 0.16 11.46 22.78
N TYR A 217 -0.19 10.43 22.02
CA TYR A 217 0.78 9.47 21.52
C TYR A 217 1.82 10.14 20.61
N LEU A 218 1.36 10.94 19.64
CA LEU A 218 2.25 11.64 18.71
C LEU A 218 3.17 12.65 19.41
N LEU A 219 2.68 13.33 20.45
CA LEU A 219 3.50 14.23 21.27
C LEU A 219 4.61 13.46 21.99
N LYS A 220 4.32 12.30 22.59
CA LYS A 220 5.34 11.45 23.22
C LYS A 220 6.40 10.98 22.23
N VAL A 221 5.98 10.61 21.00
CA VAL A 221 6.92 10.25 19.92
C VAL A 221 7.83 11.42 19.59
N TRP A 222 7.27 12.63 19.48
CA TRP A 222 8.05 13.84 19.19
C TRP A 222 9.05 14.17 20.31
N ASP A 223 8.63 14.07 21.57
CA ASP A 223 9.49 14.31 22.72
C ASP A 223 10.68 13.35 22.71
N ALA A 224 10.45 12.06 22.45
CA ALA A 224 11.53 11.08 22.37
C ALA A 224 12.46 11.32 21.16
N ILE A 225 11.94 11.78 20.02
CA ILE A 225 12.77 12.17 18.87
C ILE A 225 13.69 13.34 19.24
N THR A 226 13.15 14.34 19.95
CA THR A 226 13.94 15.50 20.38
C THR A 226 14.98 15.15 21.44
N GLU A 227 14.67 14.29 22.38
CA GLU A 227 15.63 13.75 23.36
C GLU A 227 16.76 12.97 22.67
N ALA A 228 16.42 12.06 21.74
CA ALA A 228 17.41 11.28 21.01
C ALA A 228 18.33 12.16 20.15
N ASN A 229 17.82 13.25 19.59
CA ASN A 229 18.62 14.19 18.82
C ASN A 229 19.76 14.83 19.62
N VAL A 230 19.58 15.01 20.92
CA VAL A 230 20.63 15.59 21.80
C VAL A 230 21.70 14.57 22.16
N LEU A 231 21.34 13.28 22.26
CA LEU A 231 22.23 12.24 22.80
C LEU A 231 23.34 11.79 21.85
N LYS A 232 23.11 11.85 20.52
CA LYS A 232 24.06 11.31 19.53
C LYS A 232 24.46 12.36 18.48
N LYS A 233 25.69 12.24 17.97
CA LYS A 233 26.18 13.06 16.84
C LYS A 233 25.66 12.54 15.51
N SER A 234 25.49 13.44 14.52
CA SER A 234 25.12 13.09 13.14
C SER A 234 26.24 12.34 12.39
N PRO A 235 25.93 11.49 11.40
CA PRO A 235 24.57 11.08 11.00
C PRO A 235 24.10 9.83 11.75
N PHE A 236 22.79 9.75 12.08
CA PHE A 236 22.16 8.52 12.58
C PHE A 236 20.62 8.53 12.40
N LEU A 237 20.02 7.34 12.36
CA LEU A 237 18.58 7.14 12.33
C LEU A 237 17.98 7.39 13.72
N ILE A 238 17.13 8.42 13.84
CA ILE A 238 16.44 8.75 15.10
C ILE A 238 15.17 7.91 15.25
N TYR A 239 14.30 7.93 14.21
CA TYR A 239 13.00 7.28 14.24
C TYR A 239 12.78 6.54 12.91
N LYS A 240 12.35 5.30 13.00
CA LYS A 240 11.95 4.49 11.86
C LYS A 240 10.44 4.52 11.73
N GLU A 241 9.91 4.81 10.53
CA GLU A 241 8.48 4.67 10.23
C GLU A 241 8.04 3.24 10.49
N ASP A 242 6.79 3.07 10.88
CA ASP A 242 6.19 1.77 11.18
C ASP A 242 6.39 0.74 10.07
N ASP A 243 6.47 -0.52 10.47
CA ASP A 243 6.45 -1.67 9.58
C ASP A 243 5.20 -1.65 8.68
N ILE A 244 5.29 -2.30 7.52
CA ILE A 244 4.18 -2.33 6.55
C ILE A 244 2.89 -2.88 7.16
N ILE A 245 2.96 -3.90 8.03
CA ILE A 245 1.78 -4.46 8.70
C ILE A 245 1.10 -3.38 9.52
N ILE A 246 1.84 -2.72 10.41
CA ILE A 246 1.31 -1.66 11.28
C ILE A 246 0.79 -0.50 10.46
N ARG A 247 1.57 -0.07 9.45
CA ARG A 247 1.17 1.02 8.55
C ARG A 247 -0.12 0.67 7.79
N THR A 248 -0.24 -0.56 7.30
CA THR A 248 -1.41 -0.99 6.57
C THR A 248 -2.63 -1.08 7.48
N LEU A 249 -2.51 -1.65 8.65
CA LEU A 249 -3.59 -1.67 9.65
C LEU A 249 -4.00 -0.24 10.03
N ARG A 250 -3.03 0.65 10.27
CA ARG A 250 -3.29 2.07 10.59
C ARG A 250 -4.06 2.79 9.48
N ASP A 251 -3.67 2.56 8.21
CA ASP A 251 -4.16 3.33 7.07
C ASP A 251 -5.37 2.71 6.38
N TYR A 252 -5.51 1.40 6.40
CA TYR A 252 -6.54 0.65 5.66
C TYR A 252 -7.64 0.06 6.52
N LEU A 253 -7.40 -0.17 7.81
CA LEU A 253 -8.41 -0.76 8.66
C LEU A 253 -9.53 0.24 8.89
N LYS A 254 -10.49 0.24 7.98
CA LYS A 254 -11.74 0.99 8.03
C LYS A 254 -12.86 0.10 8.55
N GLU A 255 -13.98 0.72 8.88
CA GLU A 255 -15.18 0.02 9.35
C GLU A 255 -15.80 -0.94 8.31
N ASP A 256 -15.37 -0.84 7.04
CA ASP A 256 -15.86 -1.69 5.96
C ASP A 256 -15.08 -3.01 5.78
N ILE A 257 -13.96 -3.22 6.50
CA ILE A 257 -13.25 -4.50 6.54
C ILE A 257 -13.85 -5.38 7.64
N GLU A 258 -14.28 -6.57 7.27
CA GLU A 258 -14.97 -7.49 8.17
C GLU A 258 -14.02 -8.53 8.77
N GLU A 259 -12.98 -8.94 8.03
CA GLU A 259 -12.03 -9.97 8.45
C GLU A 259 -10.61 -9.62 8.02
N ILE A 260 -9.63 -9.95 8.87
CA ILE A 260 -8.21 -9.85 8.59
C ILE A 260 -7.61 -11.23 8.80
N TRP A 261 -7.00 -11.81 7.78
CA TRP A 261 -6.34 -13.10 7.83
C TRP A 261 -4.84 -12.96 7.67
N ILE A 262 -4.08 -13.57 8.60
CA ILE A 262 -2.61 -13.49 8.64
C ILE A 262 -2.05 -14.90 8.71
N ASP A 263 -1.10 -15.23 7.82
CA ASP A 263 -0.64 -16.60 7.61
C ASP A 263 0.56 -17.02 8.49
N THR A 264 1.29 -16.07 9.10
CA THR A 264 2.40 -16.39 10.00
C THR A 264 2.12 -15.96 11.42
N LYS A 265 2.72 -16.66 12.39
CA LYS A 265 2.55 -16.37 13.80
C LYS A 265 3.16 -15.02 14.16
N GLU A 266 4.38 -14.76 13.69
CA GLU A 266 5.13 -13.54 14.00
C GLU A 266 4.40 -12.30 13.52
N ALA A 267 3.86 -12.33 12.29
CA ALA A 267 3.06 -11.24 11.73
C ALA A 267 1.72 -11.08 12.46
N PHE A 268 1.11 -12.18 12.88
CA PHE A 268 -0.13 -12.16 13.67
C PHE A 268 0.10 -11.53 15.04
N ASP A 269 1.12 -11.98 15.79
CA ASP A 269 1.45 -11.47 17.12
C ASP A 269 1.75 -9.95 17.06
N GLN A 270 2.46 -9.50 16.01
CA GLN A 270 2.74 -8.08 15.77
C GLN A 270 1.47 -7.27 15.48
N ALA A 271 0.57 -7.81 14.65
CA ALA A 271 -0.69 -7.18 14.32
C ALA A 271 -1.62 -7.11 15.54
N GLU A 272 -1.68 -8.19 16.33
CA GLU A 272 -2.47 -8.29 17.55
C GLU A 272 -2.01 -7.27 18.60
N GLU A 273 -0.70 -7.19 18.86
CA GLU A 273 -0.12 -6.20 19.79
C GLU A 273 -0.49 -4.76 19.39
N PHE A 274 -0.46 -4.45 18.11
CA PHE A 274 -0.82 -3.14 17.61
C PHE A 274 -2.32 -2.87 17.74
N VAL A 275 -3.17 -3.81 17.28
CA VAL A 275 -4.63 -3.64 17.31
C VAL A 275 -5.15 -3.60 18.74
N GLU A 276 -4.63 -4.43 19.66
CA GLU A 276 -5.02 -4.40 21.07
C GLU A 276 -4.76 -3.03 21.71
N ARG A 277 -3.64 -2.39 21.35
CA ARG A 277 -3.25 -1.08 21.88
C ARG A 277 -3.99 0.09 21.27
N VAL A 278 -4.18 0.07 19.96
CA VAL A 278 -4.68 1.22 19.18
C VAL A 278 -6.16 1.09 18.85
N MET A 279 -6.65 -0.15 18.66
CA MET A 279 -7.99 -0.45 18.13
C MET A 279 -8.63 -1.67 18.81
N PRO A 280 -8.77 -1.70 20.13
CA PRO A 280 -9.23 -2.89 20.86
C PRO A 280 -10.59 -3.41 20.41
N ASP A 281 -11.46 -2.52 19.89
CA ASP A 281 -12.78 -2.88 19.38
C ASP A 281 -12.72 -3.71 18.08
N GLN A 282 -11.59 -3.72 17.40
CA GLN A 282 -11.38 -4.43 16.12
C GLN A 282 -10.55 -5.71 16.29
N LEU A 283 -10.19 -6.08 17.51
CA LEU A 283 -9.40 -7.28 17.79
C LEU A 283 -10.10 -8.56 17.30
N SER A 284 -11.43 -8.60 17.35
CA SER A 284 -12.23 -9.73 16.87
C SER A 284 -12.20 -9.97 15.36
N MET A 285 -11.71 -9.00 14.58
CA MET A 285 -11.56 -9.13 13.13
C MET A 285 -10.26 -9.85 12.74
N LEU A 286 -9.27 -9.94 13.66
CA LEU A 286 -8.01 -10.61 13.43
C LEU A 286 -8.17 -12.12 13.51
N ASN A 287 -7.72 -12.81 12.47
CA ASN A 287 -7.77 -14.24 12.37
C ASN A 287 -6.42 -14.79 11.93
N ARG A 288 -5.92 -15.79 12.64
CA ARG A 288 -4.74 -16.52 12.23
C ARG A 288 -5.12 -17.62 11.23
N TYR A 289 -4.40 -17.67 10.13
CA TYR A 289 -4.60 -18.68 9.10
C TYR A 289 -3.68 -19.88 9.33
N GLU A 290 -4.27 -21.07 9.53
CA GLU A 290 -3.54 -22.30 9.90
C GLU A 290 -3.77 -23.46 8.90
N ASN A 291 -4.36 -23.18 7.73
CA ASN A 291 -4.60 -24.23 6.74
C ASN A 291 -3.32 -24.57 5.95
N THR A 292 -3.30 -25.79 5.40
CA THR A 292 -2.20 -26.28 4.55
C THR A 292 -2.14 -25.62 3.17
N LEU A 293 -3.32 -25.20 2.63
CA LEU A 293 -3.38 -24.46 1.37
C LEU A 293 -2.94 -23.02 1.60
N PRO A 294 -2.01 -22.47 0.78
CA PRO A 294 -1.56 -21.09 0.94
C PRO A 294 -2.71 -20.08 0.95
N LEU A 295 -2.60 -19.02 1.78
CA LEU A 295 -3.65 -18.05 2.01
C LEU A 295 -4.18 -17.42 0.70
N PHE A 296 -3.29 -16.94 -0.17
CA PHE A 296 -3.67 -16.29 -1.41
C PHE A 296 -4.24 -17.25 -2.46
N THR A 297 -3.77 -18.51 -2.46
CA THR A 297 -4.34 -19.57 -3.31
C THR A 297 -5.78 -19.89 -2.91
N ARG A 298 -6.07 -19.97 -1.60
CA ARG A 298 -7.43 -20.22 -1.11
C ARG A 298 -8.45 -19.19 -1.57
N TYR A 299 -8.04 -17.92 -1.62
CA TYR A 299 -8.90 -16.81 -2.03
C TYR A 299 -8.78 -16.46 -3.52
N GLN A 300 -8.07 -17.26 -4.30
CA GLN A 300 -7.85 -17.08 -5.76
C GLN A 300 -7.22 -15.72 -6.10
N ILE A 301 -6.28 -15.27 -5.25
CA ILE A 301 -5.63 -13.97 -5.40
C ILE A 301 -4.40 -14.06 -6.29
N GLU A 302 -3.65 -15.18 -6.27
CA GLU A 302 -2.41 -15.32 -7.04
C GLU A 302 -2.65 -15.12 -8.55
N SER A 303 -3.70 -15.73 -9.11
CA SER A 303 -4.03 -15.58 -10.54
C SER A 303 -4.41 -14.13 -10.91
N GLN A 304 -5.04 -13.39 -10.00
CA GLN A 304 -5.38 -11.99 -10.21
C GLN A 304 -4.15 -11.07 -10.09
N ILE A 305 -3.21 -11.41 -9.19
CA ILE A 305 -1.90 -10.74 -9.14
C ILE A 305 -1.14 -11.00 -10.44
N GLU A 306 -1.13 -12.23 -10.94
CA GLU A 306 -0.50 -12.58 -12.21
C GLU A 306 -1.09 -11.77 -13.38
N THR A 307 -2.42 -11.62 -13.43
CA THR A 307 -3.09 -10.78 -14.43
C THR A 307 -2.64 -9.31 -14.36
N ALA A 308 -2.33 -8.80 -13.15
CA ALA A 308 -1.82 -7.44 -13.00
C ALA A 308 -0.40 -7.24 -13.58
N TYR A 309 0.33 -8.30 -13.93
CA TYR A 309 1.60 -8.23 -14.64
C TYR A 309 1.47 -8.41 -16.15
N GLN A 310 0.32 -8.88 -16.63
CA GLN A 310 0.09 -9.09 -18.06
C GLN A 310 -0.20 -7.75 -18.76
N ARG A 311 0.26 -7.61 -19.99
CA ARG A 311 -0.01 -6.45 -20.83
C ARG A 311 -1.51 -6.32 -21.14
N GLU A 312 -2.18 -7.44 -21.41
CA GLU A 312 -3.58 -7.53 -21.74
C GLU A 312 -4.42 -8.04 -20.57
N VAL A 313 -5.52 -7.37 -20.28
CA VAL A 313 -6.51 -7.75 -19.25
C VAL A 313 -7.86 -7.97 -19.92
N LYS A 314 -8.42 -9.16 -19.76
CA LYS A 314 -9.73 -9.52 -20.31
C LYS A 314 -10.86 -8.93 -19.46
N LEU A 315 -11.89 -8.43 -20.14
CA LEU A 315 -13.12 -7.98 -19.53
C LEU A 315 -14.15 -9.12 -19.46
N GLU A 316 -15.07 -9.07 -18.50
CA GLU A 316 -16.10 -10.10 -18.32
C GLU A 316 -17.02 -10.22 -19.53
N SER A 317 -17.30 -9.10 -20.22
CA SER A 317 -18.10 -9.05 -21.45
C SER A 317 -17.43 -9.69 -22.66
N GLY A 318 -16.15 -10.06 -22.58
CA GLY A 318 -15.34 -10.61 -23.67
C GLY A 318 -14.48 -9.58 -24.42
N GLY A 319 -14.53 -8.29 -24.04
CA GLY A 319 -13.55 -7.29 -24.46
C GLY A 319 -12.21 -7.45 -23.77
N SER A 320 -11.25 -6.59 -24.09
CA SER A 320 -9.98 -6.51 -23.39
C SER A 320 -9.44 -5.08 -23.31
N ILE A 321 -8.60 -4.84 -22.30
CA ILE A 321 -7.80 -3.62 -22.19
C ILE A 321 -6.33 -3.98 -22.32
N VAL A 322 -5.59 -3.16 -23.05
CA VAL A 322 -4.15 -3.31 -23.26
C VAL A 322 -3.45 -2.14 -22.58
N ILE A 323 -2.52 -2.40 -21.69
CA ILE A 323 -1.83 -1.38 -20.89
C ILE A 323 -0.34 -1.40 -21.25
N ASP A 324 0.12 -0.28 -21.81
CA ASP A 324 1.50 -0.11 -22.24
C ASP A 324 2.18 1.03 -21.45
N ASP A 325 3.22 0.66 -20.69
CA ASP A 325 4.10 1.63 -20.02
C ASP A 325 5.12 2.17 -21.02
N THR A 326 5.12 3.49 -21.25
CA THR A 326 6.14 4.16 -22.04
C THR A 326 7.05 5.00 -21.12
N GLU A 327 8.13 5.57 -21.65
CA GLU A 327 9.04 6.40 -20.87
C GLU A 327 8.34 7.64 -20.25
N ALA A 328 7.37 8.21 -20.94
CA ALA A 328 6.74 9.49 -20.55
C ALA A 328 5.34 9.34 -19.97
N LEU A 329 4.58 8.36 -20.42
CA LEU A 329 3.17 8.18 -20.06
C LEU A 329 2.75 6.71 -20.15
N VAL A 330 1.58 6.38 -19.62
CA VAL A 330 0.95 5.08 -19.79
C VAL A 330 -0.16 5.20 -20.83
N ALA A 331 -0.12 4.36 -21.86
CA ALA A 331 -1.17 4.27 -22.87
C ALA A 331 -2.07 3.07 -22.58
N ILE A 332 -3.38 3.25 -22.71
CA ILE A 332 -4.37 2.19 -22.54
C ILE A 332 -5.29 2.15 -23.76
N ASP A 333 -5.36 0.99 -24.39
CA ASP A 333 -6.23 0.70 -25.53
C ASP A 333 -7.36 -0.24 -25.13
N ILE A 334 -8.57 -0.05 -25.68
CA ILE A 334 -9.76 -0.84 -25.35
C ILE A 334 -10.27 -1.55 -26.60
N ASN A 335 -10.38 -2.87 -26.50
CA ASN A 335 -10.81 -3.74 -27.60
C ASN A 335 -12.14 -4.44 -27.27
N SER A 336 -13.08 -4.42 -28.21
CA SER A 336 -14.40 -5.06 -28.06
C SER A 336 -14.51 -6.44 -28.73
N SER A 337 -13.41 -7.04 -29.17
CA SER A 337 -13.32 -8.12 -30.15
C SER A 337 -14.26 -9.34 -29.98
N GLN A 338 -14.78 -9.58 -28.79
CA GLN A 338 -15.73 -10.67 -28.50
C GLN A 338 -17.00 -10.20 -27.77
N ALA A 339 -17.13 -8.92 -27.50
CA ALA A 339 -18.30 -8.37 -26.83
C ALA A 339 -19.46 -8.23 -27.83
N THR A 340 -20.52 -9.06 -27.69
CA THR A 340 -21.70 -9.07 -28.54
C THR A 340 -22.98 -8.75 -27.78
N SER A 341 -22.86 -8.11 -26.61
CA SER A 341 -23.98 -7.93 -25.67
C SER A 341 -24.90 -6.75 -25.95
N GLY A 342 -24.59 -5.86 -26.92
CA GLY A 342 -25.40 -4.71 -27.27
C GLY A 342 -26.39 -4.99 -28.39
N LYS A 343 -27.45 -4.18 -28.48
CA LYS A 343 -28.43 -4.21 -29.60
C LYS A 343 -27.90 -3.60 -30.88
N ASP A 344 -26.94 -2.69 -30.73
CA ASP A 344 -26.23 -2.04 -31.83
C ASP A 344 -24.74 -1.85 -31.48
N ILE A 345 -23.97 -1.37 -32.45
CA ILE A 345 -22.51 -1.14 -32.29
C ILE A 345 -22.24 -0.05 -31.24
N GLU A 346 -23.08 0.99 -31.20
CA GLU A 346 -22.93 2.10 -30.25
C GLU A 346 -23.20 1.65 -28.80
N GLU A 347 -24.21 0.80 -28.57
CA GLU A 347 -24.52 0.25 -27.24
C GLU A 347 -23.42 -0.71 -26.80
N THR A 348 -22.89 -1.55 -27.67
CA THR A 348 -21.77 -2.44 -27.41
C THR A 348 -20.54 -1.66 -27.03
N ALA A 349 -20.17 -0.62 -27.80
CA ALA A 349 -19.03 0.25 -27.51
C ALA A 349 -19.18 0.94 -26.15
N THR A 350 -20.37 1.49 -25.85
CA THR A 350 -20.64 2.17 -24.60
C THR A 350 -20.53 1.22 -23.41
N ASN A 351 -21.11 0.02 -23.49
CA ASN A 351 -21.07 -0.97 -22.42
C ASN A 351 -19.62 -1.45 -22.15
N THR A 352 -18.87 -1.73 -23.21
CA THR A 352 -17.45 -2.13 -23.08
C THR A 352 -16.63 -1.00 -22.46
N ASN A 353 -16.84 0.25 -22.88
CA ASN A 353 -16.15 1.40 -22.30
C ASN A 353 -16.48 1.62 -20.81
N LEU A 354 -17.74 1.44 -20.41
CA LEU A 354 -18.17 1.54 -19.00
C LEU A 354 -17.54 0.43 -18.13
N GLU A 355 -17.45 -0.79 -18.65
CA GLU A 355 -16.78 -1.89 -17.98
C GLU A 355 -15.28 -1.65 -17.89
N ALA A 356 -14.67 -1.20 -18.99
CA ALA A 356 -13.25 -0.84 -19.03
C ALA A 356 -12.90 0.25 -18.01
N CYS A 357 -13.75 1.26 -17.78
CA CYS A 357 -13.53 2.28 -16.75
C CYS A 357 -13.33 1.69 -15.36
N ARG A 358 -14.15 0.71 -14.97
CA ARG A 358 -14.06 0.06 -13.66
C ARG A 358 -12.79 -0.77 -13.54
N GLU A 359 -12.48 -1.54 -14.58
CA GLU A 359 -11.28 -2.38 -14.61
C GLU A 359 -10.00 -1.55 -14.66
N ILE A 360 -9.94 -0.48 -15.46
CA ILE A 360 -8.81 0.45 -15.50
C ILE A 360 -8.56 1.07 -14.12
N ALA A 361 -9.62 1.51 -13.43
CA ALA A 361 -9.50 2.06 -12.09
C ALA A 361 -8.97 1.03 -11.08
N ARG A 362 -9.35 -0.25 -11.23
CA ARG A 362 -8.81 -1.37 -10.45
C ARG A 362 -7.34 -1.60 -10.76
N GLN A 363 -6.98 -1.66 -12.04
CA GLN A 363 -5.61 -1.86 -12.50
C GLN A 363 -4.67 -0.72 -12.07
N PHE A 364 -5.15 0.52 -11.99
CA PHE A 364 -4.36 1.64 -11.45
C PHE A 364 -3.92 1.40 -10.01
N LYS A 365 -4.77 0.80 -9.18
CA LYS A 365 -4.46 0.47 -7.79
C LYS A 365 -3.51 -0.73 -7.71
N LEU A 366 -3.81 -1.80 -8.46
CA LEU A 366 -3.03 -3.04 -8.43
C LEU A 366 -1.60 -2.83 -8.95
N ARG A 367 -1.47 -2.09 -10.06
CA ARG A 367 -0.17 -1.83 -10.72
C ARG A 367 0.56 -0.59 -10.19
N ASP A 368 -0.04 0.18 -9.30
CA ASP A 368 0.47 1.48 -8.85
C ASP A 368 0.80 2.45 -10.00
N ILE A 369 -0.01 2.41 -11.06
CA ILE A 369 0.16 3.30 -12.21
C ILE A 369 0.01 4.75 -11.76
N GLY A 370 0.98 5.59 -12.13
CA GLY A 370 0.98 7.01 -11.80
C GLY A 370 1.70 7.84 -12.85
N GLY A 371 1.44 9.13 -12.86
CA GLY A 371 1.89 10.06 -13.89
C GLY A 371 0.77 10.42 -14.85
N LEU A 372 1.12 10.66 -16.10
CA LEU A 372 0.17 10.93 -17.17
C LEU A 372 -0.31 9.62 -17.78
N VAL A 373 -1.61 9.47 -17.95
CA VAL A 373 -2.23 8.31 -18.60
C VAL A 373 -3.15 8.79 -19.71
N VAL A 374 -3.08 8.12 -20.85
CA VAL A 374 -3.97 8.35 -22.00
C VAL A 374 -4.73 7.06 -22.27
N ILE A 375 -6.05 7.16 -22.30
CA ILE A 375 -6.96 6.04 -22.58
C ILE A 375 -7.62 6.28 -23.91
N ASP A 376 -7.52 5.28 -24.80
CA ASP A 376 -8.19 5.25 -26.09
C ASP A 376 -9.50 4.46 -25.95
N PHE A 377 -10.62 5.19 -25.90
CA PHE A 377 -11.95 4.61 -25.79
C PHE A 377 -12.48 4.22 -27.16
N ILE A 378 -13.21 3.10 -27.21
CA ILE A 378 -13.94 2.73 -28.43
C ILE A 378 -14.85 3.90 -28.85
N ASP A 379 -14.80 4.24 -30.11
CA ASP A 379 -15.55 5.38 -30.67
C ASP A 379 -17.03 5.36 -30.33
N MET A 380 -17.53 6.49 -29.84
CA MET A 380 -18.93 6.74 -29.54
C MET A 380 -19.40 7.99 -30.28
N MET A 381 -20.53 7.89 -30.96
CA MET A 381 -21.10 9.01 -31.72
C MET A 381 -21.87 9.98 -30.82
N ARG A 382 -22.62 9.44 -29.83
CA ARG A 382 -23.50 10.23 -28.98
C ARG A 382 -22.73 10.90 -27.84
N LEU A 383 -22.96 12.20 -27.68
CA LEU A 383 -22.32 12.96 -26.59
C LEU A 383 -22.77 12.48 -25.21
N GLU A 384 -23.99 11.95 -25.08
CA GLU A 384 -24.51 11.39 -23.84
C GLU A 384 -23.71 10.17 -23.41
N ASN A 385 -23.34 9.28 -24.32
CA ASN A 385 -22.53 8.10 -24.05
C ASN A 385 -21.11 8.50 -23.61
N LYS A 386 -20.48 9.48 -24.27
CA LYS A 386 -19.18 10.03 -23.86
C LYS A 386 -19.23 10.56 -22.43
N ARG A 387 -20.28 11.33 -22.07
CA ARG A 387 -20.46 11.85 -20.72
C ARG A 387 -20.67 10.73 -19.70
N ALA A 388 -21.46 9.71 -20.03
CA ALA A 388 -21.66 8.56 -19.15
C ALA A 388 -20.35 7.83 -18.83
N VAL A 389 -19.48 7.65 -19.83
CA VAL A 389 -18.15 7.05 -19.66
C VAL A 389 -17.23 7.95 -18.81
N GLU A 390 -17.22 9.28 -19.06
CA GLU A 390 -16.47 10.24 -18.23
C GLU A 390 -16.91 10.19 -16.77
N ASP A 391 -18.22 10.15 -16.52
CA ASP A 391 -18.77 10.13 -15.16
C ASP A 391 -18.49 8.79 -14.46
N GLU A 392 -18.59 7.67 -15.19
CA GLU A 392 -18.22 6.36 -14.62
C GLU A 392 -16.73 6.30 -14.27
N MET A 393 -15.84 6.85 -15.12
CA MET A 393 -14.42 6.94 -14.79
C MET A 393 -14.18 7.77 -13.54
N ARG A 394 -14.81 8.95 -13.41
CA ARG A 394 -14.69 9.77 -12.20
C ARG A 394 -15.21 9.04 -10.97
N LYS A 395 -16.33 8.32 -11.11
CA LYS A 395 -16.92 7.52 -10.04
C LYS A 395 -16.00 6.37 -9.62
N ALA A 396 -15.46 5.61 -10.57
CA ALA A 396 -14.55 4.49 -10.30
C ALA A 396 -13.24 4.95 -9.60
N LEU A 397 -12.76 6.17 -9.92
CA LEU A 397 -11.56 6.76 -9.32
C LEU A 397 -11.82 7.55 -8.05
N SER A 398 -13.07 7.79 -7.64
CA SER A 398 -13.41 8.59 -6.45
C SER A 398 -12.83 8.00 -5.15
N ASN A 399 -12.74 6.67 -5.08
CA ASN A 399 -12.19 5.93 -3.93
C ASN A 399 -10.68 5.63 -4.04
N ASP A 400 -9.99 6.24 -5.03
CA ASP A 400 -8.54 6.09 -5.11
C ASP A 400 -7.84 6.91 -4.02
N ARG A 401 -6.80 6.33 -3.41
CA ARG A 401 -5.96 7.02 -2.42
C ARG A 401 -5.05 8.07 -3.05
N ALA A 402 -4.65 7.87 -4.30
CA ALA A 402 -3.89 8.85 -5.06
C ALA A 402 -4.78 10.00 -5.52
N ARG A 403 -4.20 11.20 -5.62
CA ARG A 403 -4.90 12.32 -6.22
C ARG A 403 -4.99 12.10 -7.72
N VAL A 404 -6.21 12.07 -8.28
CA VAL A 404 -6.47 11.91 -9.70
C VAL A 404 -7.15 13.15 -10.26
N GLN A 405 -6.75 13.56 -11.44
CA GLN A 405 -7.40 14.60 -12.23
C GLN A 405 -7.80 13.98 -13.57
N VAL A 406 -9.09 13.95 -13.86
CA VAL A 406 -9.66 13.33 -15.06
C VAL A 406 -10.12 14.42 -16.03
N GLY A 407 -9.61 14.37 -17.26
CA GLY A 407 -10.00 15.24 -18.36
C GLY A 407 -11.39 14.92 -18.92
N ARG A 408 -11.64 15.40 -20.13
CA ARG A 408 -12.80 15.04 -20.94
C ARG A 408 -12.35 14.20 -22.12
N ILE A 409 -13.25 13.37 -22.65
CA ILE A 409 -12.98 12.64 -23.89
C ILE A 409 -12.86 13.65 -25.04
N SER A 410 -11.71 13.64 -25.70
CA SER A 410 -11.42 14.51 -26.83
C SER A 410 -12.25 14.13 -28.06
N ARG A 411 -12.19 14.95 -29.11
CA ARG A 411 -12.79 14.61 -30.40
C ARG A 411 -12.17 13.39 -31.08
N PHE A 412 -11.00 12.97 -30.62
CA PHE A 412 -10.28 11.80 -31.14
C PHE A 412 -10.55 10.51 -30.33
N GLY A 413 -11.50 10.50 -29.38
CA GLY A 413 -11.78 9.35 -28.52
C GLY A 413 -10.90 9.26 -27.27
N LEU A 414 -9.84 10.07 -27.17
CA LEU A 414 -8.83 9.99 -26.11
C LEU A 414 -9.29 10.69 -24.84
N LEU A 415 -9.11 10.02 -23.70
CA LEU A 415 -9.25 10.61 -22.37
C LEU A 415 -7.88 10.71 -21.70
N GLU A 416 -7.50 11.94 -21.35
CA GLU A 416 -6.28 12.21 -20.60
C GLU A 416 -6.58 12.31 -19.11
N LEU A 417 -5.76 11.67 -18.30
CA LEU A 417 -5.83 11.80 -16.85
C LEU A 417 -4.43 11.86 -16.23
N SER A 418 -4.34 12.45 -15.05
CA SER A 418 -3.12 12.49 -14.25
C SER A 418 -3.39 11.86 -12.89
N ARG A 419 -2.59 10.88 -12.50
CA ARG A 419 -2.65 10.22 -11.19
C ARG A 419 -1.34 10.43 -10.44
N GLN A 420 -1.45 10.89 -9.21
CA GLN A 420 -0.28 11.05 -8.35
C GLN A 420 0.43 9.71 -8.16
N ARG A 421 1.73 9.66 -8.46
CA ARG A 421 2.55 8.49 -8.20
C ARG A 421 2.80 8.36 -6.72
N MET A 422 2.30 7.28 -6.10
CA MET A 422 2.45 7.02 -4.67
C MET A 422 3.76 6.28 -4.37
N ARG A 423 4.14 5.35 -5.25
CA ARG A 423 5.35 4.52 -5.19
C ARG A 423 5.76 4.10 -6.61
N SER A 424 6.83 3.33 -6.74
CA SER A 424 7.21 2.70 -8.00
C SER A 424 6.11 1.77 -8.50
N SER A 425 5.89 1.73 -9.81
CA SER A 425 4.88 0.84 -10.38
C SER A 425 5.20 -0.63 -10.09
N LEU A 426 4.19 -1.49 -10.17
CA LEU A 426 4.38 -2.93 -9.94
C LEU A 426 5.40 -3.50 -10.93
N SER A 427 5.36 -3.08 -12.19
CA SER A 427 6.33 -3.45 -13.23
C SER A 427 7.76 -2.98 -12.88
N GLU A 428 7.93 -1.74 -12.46
CA GLU A 428 9.24 -1.21 -12.04
C GLU A 428 9.84 -1.99 -10.85
N ARG A 429 9.02 -2.40 -9.89
CA ARG A 429 9.46 -3.19 -8.71
C ARG A 429 9.82 -4.63 -9.06
N TRP A 430 9.08 -5.25 -9.97
CA TRP A 430 9.27 -6.64 -10.36
C TRP A 430 10.53 -6.85 -11.21
N THR A 431 10.91 -5.88 -12.04
CA THR A 431 12.03 -6.02 -12.98
C THR A 431 13.41 -5.80 -12.36
N GLN A 432 13.49 -5.41 -11.09
CA GLN A 432 14.74 -4.88 -10.52
C GLN A 432 15.66 -5.92 -9.88
N ASP A 433 15.20 -7.14 -9.54
CA ASP A 433 16.07 -8.12 -8.85
C ASP A 433 15.71 -9.57 -9.15
N VAL A 434 16.73 -10.38 -9.47
CA VAL A 434 16.64 -11.83 -9.65
C VAL A 434 16.10 -12.52 -8.38
N ASN A 435 16.34 -11.96 -7.19
CA ASN A 435 15.81 -12.46 -5.92
C ASN A 435 14.28 -12.36 -5.88
N THR A 436 13.70 -11.21 -6.27
CA THR A 436 12.26 -11.01 -6.33
C THR A 436 11.60 -11.95 -7.33
N LEU A 437 12.21 -12.13 -8.50
CA LEU A 437 11.74 -13.08 -9.50
C LEU A 437 11.82 -14.53 -9.00
N SER A 438 12.89 -14.91 -8.30
CA SER A 438 13.02 -16.25 -7.72
C SER A 438 11.90 -16.55 -6.70
N THR A 439 11.50 -15.55 -5.91
CA THR A 439 10.38 -15.67 -4.98
C THR A 439 9.05 -15.90 -5.70
N SER A 440 8.86 -15.24 -6.85
CA SER A 440 7.69 -15.44 -7.70
C SER A 440 7.64 -16.82 -8.34
N VAL A 441 8.79 -17.32 -8.81
CA VAL A 441 8.92 -18.70 -9.31
C VAL A 441 8.53 -19.70 -8.23
N LEU A 442 9.05 -19.54 -6.99
CA LEU A 442 8.71 -20.42 -5.87
C LEU A 442 7.22 -20.44 -5.56
N ARG A 443 6.54 -19.30 -5.63
CA ARG A 443 5.09 -19.21 -5.41
C ARG A 443 4.29 -19.94 -6.47
N LEU A 444 4.62 -19.70 -7.74
CA LEU A 444 3.97 -20.42 -8.83
C LEU A 444 4.21 -21.93 -8.74
N VAL A 445 5.42 -22.33 -8.37
CA VAL A 445 5.72 -23.73 -8.09
C VAL A 445 4.85 -24.25 -6.95
N GLU A 446 4.72 -23.53 -5.84
CA GLU A 446 3.88 -23.91 -4.68
C GLU A 446 2.40 -23.97 -5.07
N GLU A 447 1.90 -23.03 -5.87
CA GLU A 447 0.54 -23.04 -6.40
C GLU A 447 0.29 -24.26 -7.30
N GLU A 448 1.18 -24.51 -8.28
CA GLU A 448 1.03 -25.63 -9.22
C GLU A 448 1.17 -27.00 -8.54
N THR A 449 2.03 -27.10 -7.51
CA THR A 449 2.14 -28.33 -6.72
C THR A 449 0.92 -28.59 -5.84
N SER A 450 0.19 -27.53 -5.43
CA SER A 450 -1.02 -27.63 -4.60
C SER A 450 -2.27 -28.08 -5.39
N LYS A 451 -2.22 -28.07 -6.72
CA LYS A 451 -3.34 -28.48 -7.58
C LYS A 451 -3.46 -30.01 -7.61
N GLN A 452 -4.72 -30.51 -7.60
CA GLN A 452 -5.00 -31.94 -7.57
C GLN A 452 -4.40 -32.71 -8.76
N ASN A 453 -3.85 -33.90 -8.48
CA ASN A 453 -3.27 -34.80 -9.48
C ASN A 453 -2.04 -34.22 -10.21
N THR A 454 -1.22 -33.41 -9.55
CA THR A 454 0.06 -32.95 -10.06
C THR A 454 1.13 -34.01 -9.77
N SER A 455 1.83 -34.51 -10.79
CA SER A 455 2.91 -35.47 -10.63
C SER A 455 4.30 -34.80 -10.57
N GLU A 456 4.49 -33.73 -11.33
CA GLU A 456 5.75 -32.99 -11.40
C GLU A 456 5.48 -31.55 -11.80
N VAL A 457 6.25 -30.62 -11.26
CA VAL A 457 6.26 -29.21 -11.68
C VAL A 457 7.65 -28.86 -12.17
N ARG A 458 7.75 -28.26 -13.35
CA ARG A 458 9.00 -27.80 -13.96
C ARG A 458 9.08 -26.30 -13.98
N ALA A 459 10.12 -25.74 -13.39
CA ALA A 459 10.45 -24.32 -13.49
C ALA A 459 11.61 -24.14 -14.48
N ILE A 460 11.33 -23.52 -15.63
CA ILE A 460 12.32 -23.23 -16.67
C ILE A 460 12.75 -21.78 -16.49
N VAL A 461 14.02 -21.56 -16.17
CA VAL A 461 14.55 -20.27 -15.70
C VAL A 461 15.92 -19.99 -16.32
N SER A 462 16.41 -18.75 -16.22
CA SER A 462 17.78 -18.40 -16.61
C SER A 462 18.84 -19.10 -15.75
N PRO A 463 20.09 -19.20 -16.21
CA PRO A 463 21.17 -19.80 -15.43
C PRO A 463 21.39 -19.16 -14.07
N ASP A 464 21.37 -17.82 -13.98
CA ASP A 464 21.56 -17.09 -12.72
C ASP A 464 20.41 -17.39 -11.74
N MET A 465 19.18 -17.41 -12.22
CA MET A 465 18.00 -17.76 -11.40
C MET A 465 18.02 -19.23 -10.98
N SER A 466 18.43 -20.13 -11.87
CA SER A 466 18.61 -21.56 -11.55
C SER A 466 19.62 -21.75 -10.42
N SER A 467 20.76 -21.07 -10.50
CA SER A 467 21.77 -21.09 -9.45
C SER A 467 21.24 -20.60 -8.11
N LEU A 468 20.47 -19.50 -8.11
CA LEU A 468 19.84 -18.94 -6.92
C LEU A 468 18.84 -19.93 -6.30
N LEU A 469 17.93 -20.48 -7.11
CA LEU A 469 16.90 -21.42 -6.64
C LEU A 469 17.49 -22.70 -6.06
N LEU A 470 18.48 -23.30 -6.74
CA LEU A 470 19.07 -24.58 -6.35
C LEU A 470 20.07 -24.48 -5.19
N ASN A 471 20.70 -23.33 -4.97
CA ASN A 471 21.67 -23.12 -3.90
C ASN A 471 21.08 -22.34 -2.73
N GLU A 472 20.65 -21.10 -2.95
CA GLU A 472 20.21 -20.21 -1.86
C GLU A 472 18.78 -20.53 -1.40
N ARG A 473 17.90 -20.99 -2.31
CA ARG A 473 16.49 -21.28 -2.04
C ARG A 473 16.18 -22.79 -1.94
N ARG A 474 17.20 -23.63 -1.92
CA ARG A 474 17.06 -25.11 -1.91
C ARG A 474 16.19 -25.61 -0.76
N ILE A 475 16.33 -25.05 0.43
CA ILE A 475 15.52 -25.46 1.59
C ILE A 475 14.03 -25.28 1.30
N ARG A 476 13.68 -24.14 0.70
CA ARG A 476 12.28 -23.84 0.33
C ARG A 476 11.73 -24.79 -0.72
N LEU A 477 12.51 -25.10 -1.76
CA LEU A 477 12.10 -26.07 -2.76
C LEU A 477 11.83 -27.45 -2.12
N ASN A 478 12.72 -27.90 -1.23
CA ASN A 478 12.55 -29.15 -0.50
C ASN A 478 11.30 -29.13 0.40
N ASP A 479 11.01 -28.02 1.06
CA ASP A 479 9.81 -27.85 1.90
C ASP A 479 8.52 -27.92 1.06
N ILE A 480 8.51 -27.32 -0.14
CA ILE A 480 7.38 -27.40 -1.08
C ILE A 480 7.19 -28.86 -1.53
N GLU A 481 8.25 -29.55 -1.94
CA GLU A 481 8.18 -30.96 -2.34
C GLU A 481 7.66 -31.85 -1.20
N ALA A 482 8.17 -31.67 0.03
CA ALA A 482 7.77 -32.44 1.20
C ALA A 482 6.28 -32.24 1.57
N ARG A 483 5.79 -30.98 1.49
CA ARG A 483 4.39 -30.66 1.81
C ARG A 483 3.40 -31.13 0.75
N SER A 484 3.76 -30.99 -0.53
CA SER A 484 2.88 -31.31 -1.66
C SER A 484 3.00 -32.76 -2.13
N ASN A 485 4.04 -33.48 -1.71
CA ASN A 485 4.44 -34.80 -2.24
C ASN A 485 4.56 -34.80 -3.79
N THR A 486 4.98 -33.70 -4.36
CA THR A 486 5.11 -33.46 -5.81
C THR A 486 6.56 -33.12 -6.14
N LYS A 487 7.11 -33.72 -7.19
CA LYS A 487 8.47 -33.46 -7.61
C LYS A 487 8.60 -32.09 -8.27
N VAL A 488 9.58 -31.28 -7.86
CA VAL A 488 9.91 -30.00 -8.47
C VAL A 488 11.25 -30.09 -9.21
N VAL A 489 11.25 -29.73 -10.49
CA VAL A 489 12.45 -29.76 -11.34
C VAL A 489 12.75 -28.34 -11.83
N VAL A 490 13.91 -27.81 -11.46
CA VAL A 490 14.43 -26.55 -11.99
C VAL A 490 15.29 -26.82 -13.21
N ILE A 491 14.92 -26.25 -14.36
CA ILE A 491 15.62 -26.41 -15.64
C ILE A 491 16.26 -25.06 -15.99
N SER A 492 17.59 -25.09 -16.16
CA SER A 492 18.34 -23.91 -16.60
C SER A 492 18.29 -23.81 -18.13
N ASP A 493 17.82 -22.67 -18.65
CA ASP A 493 17.77 -22.36 -20.07
C ASP A 493 18.63 -21.13 -20.38
N ALA A 494 19.79 -21.35 -20.99
CA ALA A 494 20.75 -20.29 -21.31
C ALA A 494 20.25 -19.31 -22.41
N THR A 495 19.19 -19.64 -23.11
CA THR A 495 18.60 -18.77 -24.14
C THR A 495 17.58 -17.77 -23.57
N ARG A 496 17.19 -17.96 -22.31
CA ARG A 496 16.21 -17.09 -21.64
C ARG A 496 16.87 -15.87 -20.99
N PRO A 497 16.31 -14.67 -21.19
CA PRO A 497 16.71 -13.49 -20.41
C PRO A 497 16.41 -13.72 -18.90
N ASP A 498 17.19 -13.08 -18.03
CA ASP A 498 17.05 -13.22 -16.56
C ASP A 498 15.65 -12.84 -16.03
N SER A 499 14.92 -12.04 -16.80
CA SER A 499 13.58 -11.58 -16.47
C SER A 499 12.44 -12.50 -16.92
N ARG A 500 12.74 -13.62 -17.60
CA ARG A 500 11.70 -14.54 -18.10
C ARG A 500 11.83 -15.92 -17.47
N PHE A 501 10.71 -16.42 -16.98
CA PHE A 501 10.62 -17.80 -16.50
C PHE A 501 9.29 -18.43 -16.94
N GLU A 502 9.22 -19.75 -16.83
CA GLU A 502 8.02 -20.51 -17.15
C GLU A 502 7.87 -21.65 -16.13
N VAL A 503 6.66 -21.83 -15.61
CA VAL A 503 6.34 -22.94 -14.69
C VAL A 503 5.34 -23.85 -15.37
N LEU A 504 5.73 -25.12 -15.57
CA LEU A 504 4.93 -26.13 -16.25
C LEU A 504 4.48 -27.19 -15.27
N ARG A 505 3.18 -27.44 -15.25
CA ARG A 505 2.58 -28.54 -14.49
C ARG A 505 2.47 -29.78 -15.35
N ILE A 506 2.88 -30.92 -14.80
CA ILE A 506 2.80 -32.23 -15.45
C ILE A 506 1.84 -33.12 -14.68
N LYS A 507 0.90 -33.70 -15.42
CA LYS A 507 -0.05 -34.71 -14.94
C LYS A 507 0.08 -35.93 -15.82
N ASP A 508 0.33 -37.11 -15.23
CA ASP A 508 0.43 -38.37 -15.94
C ASP A 508 1.40 -38.32 -17.14
N GLY A 509 2.54 -37.64 -16.99
CA GLY A 509 3.56 -37.47 -18.01
C GLY A 509 3.22 -36.49 -19.14
N LYS A 510 2.07 -35.79 -19.09
CA LYS A 510 1.66 -34.77 -20.06
C LYS A 510 1.64 -33.40 -19.43
N ILE A 511 2.05 -32.37 -20.19
CA ILE A 511 1.96 -30.98 -19.79
C ILE A 511 0.47 -30.58 -19.81
N VAL A 512 -0.02 -30.04 -18.67
CA VAL A 512 -1.39 -29.56 -18.53
C VAL A 512 -1.41 -28.09 -18.94
N ASP A 513 -2.25 -27.74 -19.91
CA ASP A 513 -2.51 -26.38 -20.40
C ASP A 513 -1.23 -25.57 -20.77
N PRO A 514 -0.54 -25.90 -21.88
CA PRO A 514 0.64 -25.15 -22.31
C PRO A 514 0.34 -23.69 -22.68
N GLU A 515 -0.91 -23.32 -22.94
CA GLU A 515 -1.30 -21.92 -23.20
C GLU A 515 -1.58 -21.11 -21.94
N LYS A 516 -2.01 -21.74 -20.84
CA LYS A 516 -2.22 -21.08 -19.54
C LYS A 516 -0.99 -21.02 -18.66
N SER A 517 0.02 -21.83 -18.94
CA SER A 517 1.29 -21.84 -18.21
C SER A 517 2.32 -20.85 -18.75
N LYS A 518 1.96 -20.08 -19.77
CA LYS A 518 2.82 -19.02 -20.31
C LYS A 518 2.61 -17.73 -19.55
N SER A 519 3.03 -17.68 -18.29
CA SER A 519 3.34 -16.40 -17.66
C SER A 519 4.68 -15.92 -18.20
N SER A 520 4.69 -15.47 -19.46
CA SER A 520 5.85 -14.80 -20.03
C SER A 520 5.86 -13.36 -19.54
N LEU A 521 6.40 -13.18 -18.34
CA LEU A 521 6.75 -11.85 -17.86
C LEU A 521 7.86 -11.30 -18.74
N SER A 522 7.49 -10.48 -19.70
CA SER A 522 8.45 -9.68 -20.43
C SER A 522 8.83 -8.48 -19.57
N ALA A 523 9.84 -8.66 -18.73
CA ALA A 523 10.46 -7.50 -18.11
C ALA A 523 11.30 -6.75 -19.15
N ALA A 524 11.11 -5.43 -19.17
CA ALA A 524 11.81 -4.53 -20.05
C ALA A 524 13.34 -4.63 -19.89
N GLU A 525 13.99 -4.54 -21.00
CA GLU A 525 15.43 -4.58 -21.20
C GLU A 525 16.18 -3.61 -20.29
N GLN A 526 17.28 -4.10 -19.75
CA GLN A 526 18.42 -3.45 -19.08
C GLN A 526 18.52 -3.71 -17.58
N PHE A 527 19.14 -4.85 -17.26
CA PHE A 527 19.79 -5.06 -15.97
C PHE A 527 21.21 -4.46 -16.01
N GLU A 528 21.38 -3.31 -15.36
CA GLU A 528 22.72 -2.97 -14.88
C GLU A 528 23.07 -3.92 -13.73
N LYS A 529 24.18 -4.66 -13.89
CA LYS A 529 24.75 -5.52 -12.83
C LYS A 529 25.07 -4.68 -11.60
N LYS A 530 24.14 -4.64 -10.63
CA LYS A 530 24.46 -4.14 -9.30
C LYS A 530 25.15 -5.24 -8.51
N THR A 531 26.42 -5.03 -8.22
CA THR A 531 27.21 -5.80 -7.26
C THR A 531 26.44 -6.01 -5.97
N LYS A 532 26.39 -7.24 -5.47
CA LYS A 532 25.82 -7.61 -4.17
C LYS A 532 26.45 -6.76 -3.07
N LYS A 533 25.70 -5.79 -2.55
CA LYS A 533 26.06 -5.09 -1.31
C LYS A 533 25.24 -5.70 -0.19
N THR A 534 25.93 -6.26 0.78
CA THR A 534 25.33 -6.67 2.07
C THR A 534 24.90 -5.41 2.81
N PHE A 535 23.60 -5.13 2.84
CA PHE A 535 23.05 -4.00 3.57
C PHE A 535 23.05 -4.33 5.08
N LYS A 536 23.72 -3.49 5.88
CA LYS A 536 23.55 -3.52 7.32
C LYS A 536 22.17 -2.97 7.67
N LYS A 537 21.40 -3.72 8.44
CA LYS A 537 20.11 -3.27 8.96
C LYS A 537 20.36 -2.08 9.89
N GLU A 538 19.80 -0.92 9.57
CA GLU A 538 19.87 0.26 10.41
C GLU A 538 18.91 0.12 11.59
N GLU A 539 19.38 0.36 12.81
CA GLU A 539 18.54 0.36 14.00
C GLU A 539 18.16 1.80 14.38
N ALA A 540 16.87 2.01 14.59
CA ALA A 540 16.36 3.30 15.02
C ALA A 540 16.71 3.56 16.49
N ALA A 541 17.10 4.80 16.82
CA ALA A 541 17.39 5.20 18.20
C ALA A 541 16.11 5.31 19.06
N VAL A 542 14.97 5.49 18.43
CA VAL A 542 13.65 5.62 19.08
C VAL A 542 12.72 4.54 18.58
N ASN A 543 12.24 3.70 19.50
CA ASN A 543 11.21 2.69 19.25
C ASN A 543 10.13 2.85 20.34
N ILE A 544 9.09 3.64 20.03
CA ILE A 544 7.99 3.90 20.96
C ILE A 544 6.78 3.13 20.52
N LYS A 545 6.35 2.20 21.37
CA LYS A 545 5.10 1.47 21.17
C LYS A 545 3.91 2.34 21.60
N PRO A 546 2.76 2.25 20.90
CA PRO A 546 1.54 2.94 21.31
C PRO A 546 1.16 2.61 22.74
N SER A 547 0.70 3.61 23.50
CA SER A 547 0.16 3.37 24.84
C SER A 547 -1.18 2.64 24.73
N VAL A 548 -1.49 1.76 25.67
CA VAL A 548 -2.77 1.02 25.70
C VAL A 548 -3.93 2.00 25.83
N ARG A 549 -4.92 1.87 24.98
CA ARG A 549 -6.16 2.68 25.04
C ARG A 549 -6.95 2.29 26.27
N PRO A 550 -7.42 3.25 27.11
CA PRO A 550 -8.26 2.93 28.24
C PRO A 550 -9.59 2.34 27.76
N LYS A 551 -9.97 1.15 28.23
CA LYS A 551 -11.28 0.54 27.96
C LYS A 551 -12.38 1.45 28.51
N LYS A 552 -13.39 1.78 27.70
CA LYS A 552 -14.61 2.43 28.15
C LYS A 552 -15.32 1.49 29.12
N GLY A 553 -15.25 1.75 30.41
CA GLY A 553 -16.00 1.00 31.42
C GLY A 553 -15.50 1.25 32.83
N ILE A 554 -16.35 1.94 33.61
CA ILE A 554 -16.27 2.09 35.07
C ILE A 554 -15.29 3.14 35.59
N ILE A 555 -15.86 4.23 35.98
CA ILE A 555 -15.37 5.32 36.83
C ILE A 555 -14.73 4.74 38.10
N SER A 556 -13.39 4.72 38.15
CA SER A 556 -12.60 4.90 39.38
C SER A 556 -11.18 4.36 39.14
N LYS A 557 -10.23 5.22 39.05
CA LYS A 557 -8.81 5.12 39.35
C LYS A 557 -7.99 6.05 38.46
N ILE A 558 -8.28 7.32 38.59
CA ILE A 558 -7.43 8.41 38.10
C ILE A 558 -6.59 8.87 39.29
N VAL A 559 -5.64 8.09 39.77
CA VAL A 559 -4.66 8.61 40.74
C VAL A 559 -3.25 8.04 40.54
N ASP A 560 -3.04 6.95 39.82
CA ASP A 560 -1.72 6.27 39.82
C ASP A 560 -0.86 6.43 38.55
N ILE A 561 -1.13 7.40 37.67
CA ILE A 561 -0.39 7.59 36.40
C ILE A 561 0.82 8.55 36.54
N PHE A 562 1.02 9.17 37.71
CA PHE A 562 2.12 10.14 37.89
C PHE A 562 3.38 9.64 38.60
N SER A 563 3.52 8.35 38.85
CA SER A 563 4.67 7.82 39.58
C SER A 563 5.36 6.57 38.99
N SER A 564 5.66 6.58 37.69
CA SER A 564 6.69 5.64 37.20
C SER A 564 7.49 6.27 36.08
N LYS A 565 8.50 7.04 36.46
CA LYS A 565 9.70 7.25 35.65
C LYS A 565 10.45 5.92 35.58
N GLN A 566 10.32 5.23 34.45
CA GLN A 566 11.38 4.32 34.00
C GLN A 566 11.38 4.28 32.48
N LEU A 567 12.18 5.17 31.90
CA LEU A 567 12.72 5.05 30.56
C LEU A 567 13.82 3.96 30.66
N SER A 568 13.55 2.76 30.12
CA SER A 568 14.61 1.77 29.93
C SER A 568 15.43 2.20 28.70
N LEU A 569 16.53 2.88 28.94
CA LEU A 569 17.65 2.98 28.02
C LEU A 569 18.23 1.57 27.87
N ILE A 570 18.05 0.94 26.71
CA ILE A 570 18.78 -0.27 26.36
C ILE A 570 20.23 0.18 26.10
N HIS A 571 21.12 -0.18 27.02
CA HIS A 571 22.55 -0.06 26.81
C HIS A 571 23.02 -1.03 25.73
N ILE A 572 23.89 -0.53 24.89
CA ILE A 572 24.74 -1.28 23.95
C ILE A 572 25.75 -2.09 24.76
#